data_85f4bd4900a7558ec1e6459f2cd94a9e
#
_entry.id   85f4bd4900a7558ec1e6459f2cd94a9e
#
_cell.length_a   1.000
_cell.length_b   1.000
_cell.length_c   1.000
_cell.angle_alpha   90.00
_cell.angle_beta   90.00
_cell.angle_gamma   90.00
#
_symmetry.space_group_name_H-M   'P 1'
#
loop_
_entity.id
_entity.type
_entity.pdbx_description
1 polymer ?
#
loop_
_entity_poly.entity_id
_entity_poly.type
_entity_poly.pdbx_seq_one_letter_code
_entity_poly.pdbx_strand_id
1 'polypeptide(L)'
;MRDQEKLKKNVGNWRKRTKELLVEYKGGKCEFCGYDKCVEALEFHHINENTKEFAISGSTKSLEKQKKEADKCYMLCANCHRELHSGFSIYHKPSSNIAL
;
A
#
# COMPACT_ATOMS: atom_id res chain seq x y z
N MET A 1 17.66 27.99 -2.46
CA MET A 1 16.43 27.70 -1.77
C MET A 1 15.33 27.31 -2.68
N ARG A 2 15.02 28.11 -3.64
CA ARG A 2 13.95 27.75 -4.53
C ARG A 2 14.18 26.46 -5.25
N ASP A 3 15.41 26.20 -5.68
CA ASP A 3 15.70 25.00 -6.42
C ASP A 3 15.53 23.77 -5.55
N GLN A 4 15.90 23.86 -4.29
CA GLN A 4 15.76 22.76 -3.38
C GLN A 4 14.28 22.48 -3.10
N GLU A 5 13.49 23.53 -2.97
CA GLU A 5 12.07 23.35 -2.75
C GLU A 5 11.43 22.70 -3.98
N LYS A 6 11.88 23.11 -5.16
CA LYS A 6 11.34 22.56 -6.38
C LYS A 6 11.69 21.09 -6.49
N LEU A 7 12.93 20.70 -6.15
CA LEU A 7 13.33 19.31 -6.19
C LEU A 7 12.55 18.48 -5.20
N LYS A 8 12.35 18.99 -3.99
CA LYS A 8 11.57 18.27 -2.99
C LYS A 8 10.14 18.08 -3.46
N LYS A 9 9.57 19.11 -4.07
CA LYS A 9 8.22 19.05 -4.55
C LYS A 9 8.10 18.03 -5.66
N ASN A 10 9.05 17.99 -6.58
CA ASN A 10 9.01 17.05 -7.68
C ASN A 10 9.12 15.60 -7.19
N VAL A 11 10.01 15.35 -6.24
CA VAL A 11 10.17 14.01 -5.68
C VAL A 11 8.90 13.61 -4.94
N GLY A 12 8.32 14.52 -4.15
CA GLY A 12 7.09 14.26 -3.44
C GLY A 12 5.94 13.99 -4.38
N ASN A 13 5.83 14.76 -5.47
CA ASN A 13 4.78 14.57 -6.45
C ASN A 13 4.93 13.23 -7.16
N TRP A 14 6.16 12.84 -7.47
CA TRP A 14 6.41 11.56 -8.13
C TRP A 14 6.01 10.40 -7.24
N ARG A 15 6.35 10.47 -5.96
CA ARG A 15 6.01 9.41 -5.02
C ARG A 15 4.50 9.31 -4.82
N LYS A 16 3.83 10.45 -4.73
CA LYS A 16 2.39 10.47 -4.56
C LYS A 16 1.70 9.87 -5.78
N ARG A 17 2.15 10.28 -6.97
CA ARG A 17 1.55 9.78 -8.19
C ARG A 17 1.83 8.29 -8.35
N THR A 18 3.04 7.85 -8.01
CA THR A 18 3.39 6.45 -8.10
C THR A 18 2.52 5.63 -7.15
N LYS A 19 2.30 6.12 -5.94
CA LYS A 19 1.44 5.41 -5.01
C LYS A 19 0.01 5.32 -5.53
N GLU A 20 -0.49 6.40 -6.10
CA GLU A 20 -1.84 6.40 -6.68
C GLU A 20 -1.96 5.35 -7.78
N LEU A 21 -0.94 5.26 -8.63
CA LEU A 21 -0.94 4.29 -9.71
C LEU A 21 -0.86 2.85 -9.18
N LEU A 22 -0.05 2.62 -8.14
CA LEU A 22 0.07 1.30 -7.57
C LEU A 22 -1.20 0.89 -6.83
N VAL A 23 -1.84 1.83 -6.14
CA VAL A 23 -3.10 1.55 -5.45
C VAL A 23 -4.15 1.16 -6.49
N GLU A 24 -4.22 1.91 -7.59
CA GLU A 24 -5.17 1.60 -8.63
C GLU A 24 -4.86 0.23 -9.24
N TYR A 25 -3.58 -0.06 -9.45
CA TYR A 25 -3.14 -1.35 -9.99
C TYR A 25 -3.60 -2.51 -9.09
N LYS A 26 -3.63 -2.29 -7.78
CA LYS A 26 -4.03 -3.33 -6.83
C LYS A 26 -5.54 -3.35 -6.56
N GLY A 27 -6.30 -2.55 -7.25
CA GLY A 27 -7.75 -2.58 -7.10
C GLY A 27 -8.35 -1.40 -6.37
N GLY A 28 -7.54 -0.51 -5.85
CA GLY A 28 -8.02 0.77 -5.28
C GLY A 28 -8.66 0.70 -3.91
N LYS A 29 -8.60 -0.44 -3.23
CA LYS A 29 -9.25 -0.55 -1.94
C LYS A 29 -8.59 -1.59 -1.06
N CYS A 30 -8.86 -1.53 0.23
CA CYS A 30 -8.38 -2.54 1.16
C CYS A 30 -8.98 -3.88 0.77
N GLU A 31 -8.14 -4.90 0.65
CA GLU A 31 -8.61 -6.21 0.21
C GLU A 31 -9.43 -6.93 1.27
N PHE A 32 -9.32 -6.51 2.53
CA PHE A 32 -10.05 -7.17 3.60
C PHE A 32 -11.30 -6.46 4.06
N CYS A 33 -11.29 -5.13 4.18
CA CYS A 33 -12.47 -4.43 4.66
C CYS A 33 -13.13 -3.55 3.60
N GLY A 34 -12.50 -3.39 2.45
CA GLY A 34 -13.09 -2.61 1.38
C GLY A 34 -12.93 -1.10 1.47
N TYR A 35 -12.17 -0.63 2.46
CA TYR A 35 -11.95 0.81 2.59
C TYR A 35 -11.32 1.37 1.31
N ASP A 36 -11.87 2.45 0.78
CA ASP A 36 -11.38 3.02 -0.48
C ASP A 36 -11.44 4.54 -0.53
N LYS A 37 -11.44 5.19 0.62
CA LYS A 37 -11.68 6.65 0.65
C LYS A 37 -10.43 7.50 0.49
N CYS A 38 -9.30 7.07 0.99
CA CYS A 38 -8.10 7.89 0.97
C CYS A 38 -6.90 7.05 0.57
N VAL A 39 -6.23 7.44 -0.49
CA VAL A 39 -5.08 6.68 -0.98
C VAL A 39 -3.98 6.60 0.07
N GLU A 40 -3.78 7.68 0.83
CA GLU A 40 -2.74 7.68 1.84
C GLU A 40 -3.00 6.68 2.96
N ALA A 41 -4.25 6.26 3.13
CA ALA A 41 -4.59 5.29 4.16
C ALA A 41 -4.47 3.86 3.66
N LEU A 42 -4.10 3.65 2.40
CA LEU A 42 -3.91 2.32 1.85
C LEU A 42 -2.42 2.01 1.84
N GLU A 43 -2.06 0.81 2.29
CA GLU A 43 -0.68 0.43 2.48
C GLU A 43 -0.43 -0.95 1.91
N PHE A 44 0.82 -1.23 1.56
CA PHE A 44 1.19 -2.52 1.01
C PHE A 44 1.80 -3.39 2.09
N HIS A 45 1.30 -4.61 2.23
CA HIS A 45 1.82 -5.55 3.21
C HIS A 45 2.29 -6.80 2.48
N HIS A 46 3.60 -7.10 2.57
CA HIS A 46 4.13 -8.27 1.91
C HIS A 46 3.55 -9.54 2.53
N ILE A 47 2.98 -10.38 1.70
CA ILE A 47 2.35 -11.61 2.19
C ILE A 47 3.43 -12.54 2.74
N ASN A 48 4.57 -12.61 2.06
CA ASN A 48 5.68 -13.43 2.51
C ASN A 48 6.93 -12.56 2.57
N GLU A 49 7.42 -12.28 3.77
CA GLU A 49 8.60 -11.44 3.95
C GLU A 49 9.82 -11.99 3.23
N ASN A 50 9.89 -13.28 3.05
CA ASN A 50 11.05 -13.89 2.39
C ASN A 50 11.13 -13.53 0.91
N THR A 51 10.04 -13.09 0.31
CA THR A 51 10.04 -12.69 -1.10
C THR A 51 10.22 -11.18 -1.28
N LYS A 52 10.28 -10.44 -0.17
CA LYS A 52 10.41 -9.00 -0.25
C LYS A 52 11.78 -8.59 -0.75
N GLU A 53 11.82 -7.80 -1.81
CA GLU A 53 13.07 -7.29 -2.33
C GLU A 53 13.32 -5.86 -1.85
N PHE A 54 12.27 -5.09 -1.68
CA PHE A 54 12.41 -3.72 -1.17
C PHE A 54 11.06 -3.24 -0.65
N ALA A 55 11.09 -2.21 0.17
CA ALA A 55 9.86 -1.60 0.67
C ALA A 55 9.29 -0.71 -0.42
N ILE A 56 8.02 -0.83 -0.71
CA ILE A 56 7.40 -0.02 -1.74
C ILE A 56 7.27 1.42 -1.27
N SER A 57 6.93 1.62 -0.01
CA SER A 57 6.75 2.97 0.52
C SER A 57 8.04 3.76 0.43
N GLY A 58 7.98 4.91 -0.21
CA GLY A 58 9.15 5.77 -0.37
C GLY A 58 10.18 5.28 -1.39
N SER A 59 9.86 4.23 -2.14
CA SER A 59 10.80 3.71 -3.10
C SER A 59 10.98 4.65 -4.29
N THR A 60 12.18 4.69 -4.84
CA THR A 60 12.44 5.45 -6.05
C THR A 60 12.66 4.52 -7.24
N LYS A 61 12.38 3.23 -7.09
CA LYS A 61 12.53 2.28 -8.18
C LYS A 61 11.46 2.53 -9.25
N SER A 62 11.68 2.01 -10.45
CA SER A 62 10.77 2.24 -11.55
C SER A 62 9.37 1.72 -11.23
N LEU A 63 8.38 2.26 -11.87
CA LEU A 63 7.00 1.82 -11.67
C LEU A 63 6.85 0.33 -11.97
N GLU A 64 7.53 -0.16 -13.01
CA GLU A 64 7.47 -1.55 -13.37
C GLU A 64 7.97 -2.45 -12.24
N LYS A 65 9.10 -2.08 -11.63
CA LYS A 65 9.64 -2.86 -10.54
C LYS A 65 8.72 -2.78 -9.32
N GLN A 66 8.14 -1.62 -9.08
CA GLN A 66 7.24 -1.46 -7.95
C GLN A 66 5.94 -2.24 -8.16
N LYS A 67 5.46 -2.36 -9.39
CA LYS A 67 4.28 -3.18 -9.65
C LYS A 67 4.57 -4.65 -9.36
N LYS A 68 5.74 -5.13 -9.75
CA LYS A 68 6.12 -6.52 -9.47
C LYS A 68 6.20 -6.76 -7.96
N GLU A 69 6.70 -5.77 -7.24
CA GLU A 69 6.78 -5.92 -5.79
C GLU A 69 5.39 -5.85 -5.18
N ALA A 70 4.51 -5.01 -5.71
CA ALA A 70 3.13 -4.91 -5.23
C ALA A 70 2.35 -6.20 -5.44
N ASP A 71 2.71 -6.98 -6.47
CA ASP A 71 2.07 -8.27 -6.70
C ASP A 71 2.30 -9.23 -5.53
N LYS A 72 3.32 -8.99 -4.73
CA LYS A 72 3.64 -9.83 -3.58
C LYS A 72 2.96 -9.36 -2.31
N CYS A 73 2.10 -8.35 -2.41
CA CYS A 73 1.51 -7.70 -1.25
C CYS A 73 0.00 -7.77 -1.22
N TYR A 74 -0.55 -7.65 -0.02
CA TYR A 74 -1.95 -7.32 0.13
C TYR A 74 -2.03 -5.82 0.16
N MET A 75 -3.11 -5.25 -0.37
CA MET A 75 -3.41 -3.84 -0.22
C MET A 75 -4.32 -3.73 0.99
N LEU A 76 -3.86 -3.07 2.05
CA LEU A 76 -4.61 -2.97 3.29
C LEU A 76 -4.76 -1.52 3.71
N CYS A 77 -5.88 -1.18 4.32
CA CYS A 77 -5.99 0.13 4.92
C CYS A 77 -5.15 0.14 6.20
N ALA A 78 -4.83 1.33 6.69
CA ALA A 78 -3.97 1.46 7.87
C ALA A 78 -4.50 0.68 9.06
N ASN A 79 -5.81 0.64 9.23
CA ASN A 79 -6.42 -0.07 10.34
C ASN A 79 -6.23 -1.58 10.21
N CYS A 80 -6.53 -2.14 9.05
CA CYS A 80 -6.35 -3.57 8.83
C CYS A 80 -4.88 -3.96 8.91
N HIS A 81 -4.00 -3.09 8.43
CA HIS A 81 -2.56 -3.35 8.48
C HIS A 81 -2.08 -3.44 9.92
N ARG A 82 -2.56 -2.54 10.77
CA ARG A 82 -2.20 -2.58 12.18
C ARG A 82 -2.77 -3.80 12.88
N GLU A 83 -3.99 -4.16 12.55
CA GLU A 83 -4.61 -5.33 13.15
C GLU A 83 -3.82 -6.58 12.78
N LEU A 84 -3.38 -6.68 11.54
CA LEU A 84 -2.61 -7.83 11.12
C LEU A 84 -1.28 -7.91 11.87
N HIS A 85 -0.58 -6.79 12.00
CA HIS A 85 0.70 -6.78 12.69
C HIS A 85 0.56 -7.04 14.20
N SER A 86 -0.59 -6.73 14.77
CA SER A 86 -0.80 -6.96 16.20
C SER A 86 -1.20 -8.40 16.49
N GLY A 87 -1.33 -9.20 15.46
CA GLY A 87 -1.73 -10.59 15.66
C GLY A 87 -3.22 -10.82 15.57
N PHE A 88 -4.01 -9.77 15.36
CA PHE A 88 -5.45 -9.93 15.22
C PHE A 88 -5.71 -10.48 13.81
N SER A 89 -6.54 -11.50 13.72
CA SER A 89 -6.77 -12.13 12.43
C SER A 89 -7.80 -11.40 11.62
N ILE A 90 -7.36 -10.65 10.62
CA ILE A 90 -8.28 -9.93 9.77
C ILE A 90 -8.92 -10.85 8.76
N TYR A 91 -8.47 -12.09 8.67
CA TYR A 91 -9.10 -13.03 7.76
C TYR A 91 -10.49 -13.41 8.25
N HIS A 92 -10.77 -13.14 9.52
CA HIS A 92 -12.07 -13.46 10.04
C HIS A 92 -12.97 -12.24 10.07
N LYS A 93 -12.59 -11.22 9.36
CA LYS A 93 -13.43 -10.07 9.35
C LYS A 93 -14.68 -10.40 8.63
N PRO A 94 -15.61 -9.61 8.85
CA PRO A 94 -16.92 -9.80 8.47
C PRO A 94 -17.23 -10.37 7.24
N SER A 95 -16.44 -10.28 6.37
CA SER A 95 -16.74 -10.87 5.17
C SER A 95 -17.20 -12.19 5.57
N SER A 96 -16.58 -12.70 6.52
CA SER A 96 -16.94 -13.96 6.80
C SER A 96 -17.74 -13.87 8.00
N ASN A 97 -17.48 -13.05 8.82
CA ASN A 97 -18.16 -13.13 9.89
C ASN A 97 -19.29 -12.46 9.95
N ILE A 98 -19.43 -11.84 9.17
CA ILE A 98 -20.50 -11.21 9.20
C ILE A 98 -21.34 -12.18 9.41
N ALA A 99 -20.94 -12.99 9.13
CA ALA A 99 -21.64 -13.87 9.28
C ALA A 99 -21.76 -14.25 10.42
N LEU A 100 -21.39 -14.17 10.27
CA LEU A 100 -21.55 -14.62 11.00
C LEU A 100 -22.09 -14.50 11.22
#